data_80eaddbbad2a82ed9bebc34e5ab32e2b
#
_entry.id   80eaddbbad2a82ed9bebc34e5ab32e2b
#
_cell.length_a   1.000
_cell.length_b   1.000
_cell.length_c   1.000
_cell.angle_alpha   90.00
_cell.angle_beta   90.00
_cell.angle_gamma   90.00
#
_symmetry.space_group_name_H-M   'P 1'
#
loop_
_entity.id
_entity.type
_entity.pdbx_description
1 polymer ?
#
loop_
_entity_poly.entity_id
_entity_poly.type
_entity_poly.pdbx_seq_one_letter_code
_entity_poly.pdbx_strand_id
1 'polypeptide(L)'
;DETKIYVEDKKNQGKHLIIKTDKDSQEFLRYCIMRYYKKCALIIVKKKVEEFAQKMGLQYNQVMITGQKRQSPLRRPRLSYQNSEIKNQLTVWGSCNRKHNLKFDWKLAMLPMEIIEYIIAHELTHLKVMNHSATFWNEMEKVMPEYKECRSWLEKHGKEYEIF
;
A
#
# COMPACT_ATOMS: atom_id res chain seq x y z
N ASP A 1 -13.05 -23.49 -18.55
CA ASP A 1 -13.34 -22.76 -17.30
C ASP A 1 -12.51 -21.49 -17.24
N GLU A 2 -12.99 -20.42 -17.89
CA GLU A 2 -12.21 -19.18 -17.96
C GLU A 2 -12.79 -18.14 -17.01
N THR A 3 -12.12 -17.93 -15.85
CA THR A 3 -12.50 -16.85 -14.93
C THR A 3 -12.09 -15.50 -15.51
N LYS A 4 -13.06 -14.61 -15.75
CA LYS A 4 -12.85 -13.25 -16.27
C LYS A 4 -13.02 -12.24 -15.17
N ILE A 5 -12.04 -11.34 -15.02
CA ILE A 5 -12.06 -10.24 -14.05
C ILE A 5 -11.85 -8.95 -14.81
N TYR A 6 -12.82 -8.02 -14.73
CA TYR A 6 -12.76 -6.72 -15.38
C TYR A 6 -13.51 -5.66 -14.58
N VAL A 7 -13.24 -4.38 -14.87
CA VAL A 7 -13.97 -3.27 -14.28
C VAL A 7 -15.00 -2.76 -15.29
N GLU A 8 -16.23 -2.65 -14.85
CA GLU A 8 -17.32 -2.04 -15.60
C GLU A 8 -17.69 -0.69 -14.97
N ASP A 9 -17.74 0.35 -15.79
CA ASP A 9 -18.20 1.68 -15.37
C ASP A 9 -19.69 1.79 -15.70
N LYS A 10 -20.53 1.69 -14.68
CA LYS A 10 -21.98 1.82 -14.84
C LYS A 10 -22.40 3.26 -14.64
N LYS A 11 -23.00 3.87 -15.68
CA LYS A 11 -23.59 5.21 -15.60
C LYS A 11 -24.44 5.32 -14.33
N ASN A 12 -24.11 6.29 -13.46
CA ASN A 12 -24.76 6.59 -12.17
C ASN A 12 -24.50 5.63 -11.00
N GLN A 13 -23.70 4.56 -11.15
CA GLN A 13 -23.39 3.62 -10.06
C GLN A 13 -21.88 3.47 -9.78
N GLY A 14 -21.02 4.18 -10.55
CA GLY A 14 -19.58 4.11 -10.41
C GLY A 14 -18.94 2.85 -11.03
N LYS A 15 -17.69 2.61 -10.68
CA LYS A 15 -16.89 1.49 -11.21
C LYS A 15 -17.11 0.24 -10.38
N HIS A 16 -17.54 -0.83 -11.03
CA HIS A 16 -17.75 -2.14 -10.42
C HIS A 16 -16.69 -3.14 -10.88
N LEU A 17 -16.09 -3.87 -9.92
CA LEU A 17 -15.26 -5.02 -10.24
C LEU A 17 -16.15 -6.22 -10.50
N ILE A 18 -16.16 -6.71 -11.74
CA ILE A 18 -16.96 -7.86 -12.16
C ILE A 18 -16.08 -9.09 -12.21
N ILE A 19 -16.50 -10.15 -11.53
CA ILE A 19 -15.86 -11.47 -11.58
C ILE A 19 -16.87 -12.45 -12.18
N LYS A 20 -16.62 -12.91 -13.41
CA LYS A 20 -17.39 -13.98 -14.04
C LYS A 20 -16.67 -15.30 -13.84
N THR A 21 -17.27 -16.21 -13.11
CA THR A 21 -16.71 -17.55 -12.82
C THR A 21 -17.83 -18.54 -12.60
N ASP A 22 -17.56 -19.80 -12.89
CA ASP A 22 -18.39 -20.95 -12.54
C ASP A 22 -18.13 -21.47 -11.11
N LYS A 23 -17.12 -20.91 -10.43
CA LYS A 23 -16.72 -21.30 -9.08
C LYS A 23 -17.38 -20.40 -8.04
N ASP A 24 -18.28 -20.97 -7.24
CA ASP A 24 -19.03 -20.25 -6.20
C ASP A 24 -18.41 -20.41 -4.79
N SER A 25 -17.09 -20.39 -4.71
CA SER A 25 -16.37 -20.44 -3.44
C SER A 25 -15.98 -19.04 -3.00
N GLN A 26 -16.32 -18.66 -1.77
CA GLN A 26 -15.90 -17.36 -1.19
C GLN A 26 -14.37 -17.22 -1.18
N GLU A 27 -13.64 -18.32 -0.92
CA GLU A 27 -12.18 -18.30 -0.94
C GLU A 27 -11.63 -18.00 -2.33
N PHE A 28 -12.26 -18.60 -3.36
CA PHE A 28 -11.88 -18.35 -4.74
C PHE A 28 -12.17 -16.91 -5.16
N LEU A 29 -13.32 -16.34 -4.79
CA LEU A 29 -13.65 -14.94 -5.05
C LEU A 29 -12.67 -13.98 -4.35
N ARG A 30 -12.34 -14.24 -3.09
CA ARG A 30 -11.31 -13.49 -2.36
C ARG A 30 -9.95 -13.55 -3.06
N TYR A 31 -9.55 -14.73 -3.52
CA TYR A 31 -8.32 -14.90 -4.29
C TYR A 31 -8.33 -14.07 -5.58
N CYS A 32 -9.44 -14.07 -6.32
CA CYS A 32 -9.59 -13.28 -7.55
C CYS A 32 -9.48 -11.77 -7.28
N ILE A 33 -10.17 -11.27 -6.24
CA ILE A 33 -10.12 -9.86 -5.82
C ILE A 33 -8.67 -9.48 -5.45
N MET A 34 -8.04 -10.26 -4.60
CA MET A 34 -6.65 -10.02 -4.18
C MET A 34 -5.71 -9.98 -5.40
N ARG A 35 -5.84 -10.95 -6.32
CA ARG A 35 -5.00 -11.03 -7.53
C ARG A 35 -5.17 -9.81 -8.42
N TYR A 36 -6.40 -9.35 -8.60
CA TYR A 36 -6.71 -8.14 -9.36
C TYR A 36 -6.06 -6.91 -8.74
N TYR A 37 -6.35 -6.62 -7.47
CA TYR A 37 -5.82 -5.44 -6.79
C TYR A 37 -4.28 -5.49 -6.66
N LYS A 38 -3.70 -6.68 -6.49
CA LYS A 38 -2.25 -6.83 -6.50
C LYS A 38 -1.62 -6.42 -7.84
N LYS A 39 -2.27 -6.74 -8.96
CA LYS A 39 -1.84 -6.29 -10.29
C LYS A 39 -1.98 -4.78 -10.43
N CYS A 40 -3.10 -4.20 -9.99
CA CYS A 40 -3.31 -2.75 -9.98
C CYS A 40 -2.27 -2.04 -9.10
N ALA A 41 -2.05 -2.52 -7.88
CA ALA A 41 -1.04 -1.98 -6.97
C ALA A 41 0.36 -1.97 -7.62
N LEU A 42 0.75 -3.04 -8.28
CA LEU A 42 2.05 -3.13 -8.94
C LEU A 42 2.23 -2.04 -10.01
N ILE A 43 1.18 -1.80 -10.81
CA ILE A 43 1.21 -0.79 -11.89
C ILE A 43 1.28 0.61 -11.29
N ILE A 44 0.37 0.92 -10.34
CA ILE A 44 0.26 2.25 -9.73
C ILE A 44 1.54 2.57 -8.94
N VAL A 45 1.97 1.66 -8.09
CA VAL A 45 3.12 1.88 -7.19
C VAL A 45 4.40 2.04 -8.00
N LYS A 46 4.67 1.19 -9.00
CA LYS A 46 5.86 1.34 -9.83
C LYS A 46 5.92 2.71 -10.51
N LYS A 47 4.81 3.12 -11.11
CA LYS A 47 4.72 4.43 -11.78
C LYS A 47 4.96 5.57 -10.78
N LYS A 48 4.25 5.56 -9.65
CA LYS A 48 4.33 6.66 -8.67
C LYS A 48 5.65 6.69 -7.91
N VAL A 49 6.23 5.54 -7.58
CA VAL A 49 7.57 5.48 -6.98
C VAL A 49 8.61 6.10 -7.91
N GLU A 50 8.56 5.79 -9.21
CA GLU A 50 9.47 6.37 -10.20
C GLU A 50 9.31 7.90 -10.29
N GLU A 51 8.05 8.39 -10.42
CA GLU A 51 7.74 9.82 -10.47
C GLU A 51 8.27 10.57 -9.24
N PHE A 52 8.00 10.06 -8.04
CA PHE A 52 8.43 10.69 -6.80
C PHE A 52 9.92 10.55 -6.55
N ALA A 53 10.52 9.41 -6.86
CA ALA A 53 11.96 9.21 -6.74
C ALA A 53 12.76 10.20 -7.61
N GLN A 54 12.33 10.42 -8.86
CA GLN A 54 12.90 11.44 -9.75
C GLN A 54 12.73 12.85 -9.17
N LYS A 55 11.51 13.21 -8.74
CA LYS A 55 11.22 14.51 -8.11
C LYS A 55 12.08 14.79 -6.88
N MET A 56 12.37 13.75 -6.09
CA MET A 56 13.15 13.84 -4.85
C MET A 56 14.67 13.64 -5.05
N GLY A 57 15.12 13.29 -6.25
CA GLY A 57 16.51 12.96 -6.54
C GLY A 57 17.00 11.71 -5.78
N LEU A 58 16.14 10.69 -5.62
CA LEU A 58 16.40 9.49 -4.82
C LEU A 58 16.60 8.26 -5.69
N GLN A 59 17.45 7.34 -5.21
CA GLN A 59 17.62 6.01 -5.77
C GLN A 59 17.14 4.95 -4.78
N TYR A 60 16.35 4.01 -5.25
CA TYR A 60 15.90 2.85 -4.49
C TYR A 60 16.40 1.54 -5.12
N ASN A 61 16.47 0.47 -4.36
CA ASN A 61 16.98 -0.81 -4.86
C ASN A 61 15.86 -1.59 -5.58
N GLN A 62 14.75 -1.86 -4.89
CA GLN A 62 13.61 -2.57 -5.48
C GLN A 62 12.29 -2.18 -4.85
N VAL A 63 11.22 -2.37 -5.63
CA VAL A 63 9.82 -2.20 -5.20
C VAL A 63 9.14 -3.56 -5.22
N MET A 64 8.48 -3.91 -4.11
CA MET A 64 7.73 -5.16 -3.95
C MET A 64 6.31 -4.88 -3.52
N ILE A 65 5.35 -5.60 -4.12
CA ILE A 65 3.97 -5.65 -3.63
C ILE A 65 3.80 -6.94 -2.81
N THR A 66 3.45 -6.76 -1.54
CA THR A 66 3.18 -7.88 -0.63
C THR A 66 1.70 -8.24 -0.68
N GLY A 67 1.39 -9.51 -0.49
CA GLY A 67 0.04 -9.97 -0.16
C GLY A 67 0.03 -10.42 1.29
N GLN A 68 -1.15 -10.79 1.81
CA GLN A 68 -1.29 -11.31 3.18
C GLN A 68 -0.10 -12.19 3.55
N LYS A 69 0.40 -12.01 4.78
CA LYS A 69 1.39 -12.92 5.36
C LYS A 69 0.88 -14.34 5.11
N ARG A 70 1.64 -15.15 4.35
CA ARG A 70 1.49 -16.59 4.45
C ARG A 70 1.58 -16.91 5.94
N GLN A 71 0.47 -17.22 6.57
CA GLN A 71 0.46 -17.91 7.84
C GLN A 71 1.07 -19.29 7.54
N SER A 72 2.40 -19.34 7.56
CA SER A 72 3.07 -20.62 7.63
C SER A 72 2.79 -21.15 9.04
N PRO A 73 2.13 -22.31 9.18
CA PRO A 73 1.82 -22.89 10.49
C PRO A 73 3.07 -23.21 11.33
N LEU A 74 4.23 -23.14 10.72
CA LEU A 74 5.53 -23.53 11.29
C LEU A 74 6.44 -22.36 11.68
N ARG A 75 6.03 -21.12 11.52
CA ARG A 75 6.84 -20.00 12.01
C ARG A 75 6.48 -19.69 13.45
N ARG A 76 7.36 -20.10 14.40
CA ARG A 76 7.33 -19.63 15.78
C ARG A 76 7.15 -18.10 15.78
N PRO A 77 6.25 -17.53 16.62
CA PRO A 77 6.13 -16.09 16.74
C PRO A 77 7.50 -15.56 17.15
N ARG A 78 8.14 -14.76 16.29
CA ARG A 78 9.23 -13.92 16.75
C ARG A 78 8.62 -13.04 17.83
N LEU A 79 9.17 -13.13 19.04
CA LEU A 79 8.93 -12.18 20.09
C LEU A 79 9.09 -10.78 19.51
N SER A 80 7.95 -10.20 19.16
CA SER A 80 7.90 -8.84 18.70
C SER A 80 8.24 -7.97 19.89
N TYR A 81 9.16 -7.06 19.71
CA TYR A 81 9.40 -5.93 20.59
C TYR A 81 8.04 -5.30 20.96
N GLN A 82 7.52 -5.72 22.09
CA GLN A 82 6.43 -5.05 22.76
C GLN A 82 7.06 -3.89 23.51
N ASN A 83 7.21 -2.74 22.88
CA ASN A 83 7.25 -1.43 23.51
C ASN A 83 7.48 -0.36 22.44
N SER A 84 6.39 0.08 21.85
CA SER A 84 6.20 1.49 21.46
C SER A 84 4.74 1.70 21.13
N GLU A 85 4.10 2.48 21.94
CA GLU A 85 2.70 2.89 21.89
C GLU A 85 2.41 3.86 20.73
N ILE A 86 2.92 3.59 19.55
CA ILE A 86 2.42 4.13 18.29
C ILE A 86 2.76 3.06 17.24
N LYS A 87 1.91 2.07 17.09
CA LYS A 87 1.88 1.31 15.85
C LYS A 87 1.48 2.30 14.77
N ASN A 88 2.47 2.87 14.12
CA ASN A 88 2.24 3.70 12.94
C ASN A 88 1.39 2.89 11.97
N GLN A 89 0.16 3.32 11.73
CA GLN A 89 -0.75 2.67 10.77
C GLN A 89 -0.10 2.51 9.39
N LEU A 90 0.90 3.33 9.09
CA LEU A 90 1.68 3.28 7.85
C LEU A 90 2.46 1.98 7.66
N THR A 91 2.92 1.30 8.73
CA THR A 91 3.61 0.00 8.63
C THR A 91 2.73 -1.11 8.04
N VAL A 92 1.42 -0.88 8.00
CA VAL A 92 0.45 -1.79 7.37
C VAL A 92 0.45 -1.61 5.85
N TRP A 93 0.67 -0.38 5.36
CA TRP A 93 0.53 0.00 3.95
C TRP A 93 1.85 -0.01 3.19
N GLY A 94 2.95 0.31 3.87
CA GLY A 94 4.27 0.38 3.27
C GLY A 94 5.39 0.12 4.27
N SER A 95 6.60 -0.07 3.77
CA SER A 95 7.82 -0.09 4.57
C SER A 95 9.05 0.11 3.69
N CYS A 96 10.02 0.86 4.21
CA CYS A 96 11.36 1.00 3.67
C CYS A 96 12.39 0.34 4.60
N ASN A 97 13.40 -0.32 4.07
CA ASN A 97 14.47 -0.89 4.86
C ASN A 97 15.83 -0.23 4.54
N ARG A 98 16.84 -0.49 5.40
CA ARG A 98 18.20 0.07 5.25
C ARG A 98 18.91 -0.33 3.94
N LYS A 99 18.40 -1.32 3.20
CA LYS A 99 18.90 -1.71 1.87
C LYS A 99 18.16 -0.98 0.75
N HIS A 100 17.40 0.06 1.07
CA HIS A 100 16.59 0.85 0.14
C HIS A 100 15.56 0.02 -0.64
N ASN A 101 15.07 -1.07 -0.04
CA ASN A 101 13.96 -1.84 -0.59
C ASN A 101 12.64 -1.29 -0.07
N LEU A 102 11.74 -1.00 -0.97
CA LEU A 102 10.39 -0.53 -0.71
C LEU A 102 9.41 -1.70 -0.82
N LYS A 103 8.52 -1.84 0.16
CA LYS A 103 7.45 -2.83 0.15
C LYS A 103 6.13 -2.12 0.38
N PHE A 104 5.10 -2.51 -0.38
CA PHE A 104 3.75 -1.95 -0.25
C PHE A 104 2.73 -3.09 -0.19
N ASP A 105 1.70 -2.92 0.61
CA ASP A 105 0.59 -3.87 0.63
C ASP A 105 -0.29 -3.68 -0.61
N TRP A 106 -0.80 -4.78 -1.17
CA TRP A 106 -1.66 -4.74 -2.36
C TRP A 106 -2.96 -3.96 -2.13
N LYS A 107 -3.45 -3.91 -0.89
CA LYS A 107 -4.66 -3.16 -0.51
C LYS A 107 -4.52 -1.66 -0.73
N LEU A 108 -3.29 -1.17 -0.84
CA LEU A 108 -3.02 0.21 -1.19
C LEU A 108 -3.74 0.64 -2.48
N ALA A 109 -3.91 -0.27 -3.46
CA ALA A 109 -4.65 0.03 -4.69
C ALA A 109 -6.16 0.28 -4.51
N MET A 110 -6.69 0.08 -3.31
CA MET A 110 -8.08 0.40 -2.97
C MET A 110 -8.25 1.81 -2.40
N LEU A 111 -7.15 2.46 -2.02
CA LEU A 111 -7.16 3.80 -1.42
C LEU A 111 -7.34 4.89 -2.48
N PRO A 112 -7.80 6.09 -2.09
CA PRO A 112 -7.74 7.28 -2.95
C PRO A 112 -6.31 7.56 -3.43
N MET A 113 -6.17 8.15 -4.63
CA MET A 113 -4.86 8.35 -5.24
C MET A 113 -3.94 9.23 -4.40
N GLU A 114 -4.46 10.28 -3.79
CA GLU A 114 -3.73 11.20 -2.93
C GLU A 114 -3.13 10.47 -1.72
N ILE A 115 -3.85 9.49 -1.19
CA ILE A 115 -3.41 8.68 -0.06
C ILE A 115 -2.33 7.67 -0.50
N ILE A 116 -2.47 7.10 -1.70
CA ILE A 116 -1.44 6.25 -2.31
C ILE A 116 -0.14 7.04 -2.47
N GLU A 117 -0.22 8.25 -3.03
CA GLU A 117 0.91 9.15 -3.22
C GLU A 117 1.58 9.54 -1.90
N TYR A 118 0.78 9.83 -0.88
CA TYR A 118 1.27 10.11 0.48
C TYR A 118 2.08 8.94 1.05
N ILE A 119 1.55 7.71 0.96
CA ILE A 119 2.24 6.52 1.45
C ILE A 119 3.56 6.31 0.69
N ILE A 120 3.56 6.50 -0.63
CA ILE A 120 4.75 6.35 -1.47
C ILE A 120 5.79 7.41 -1.11
N ALA A 121 5.40 8.68 -1.00
CA ALA A 121 6.30 9.78 -0.60
C ALA A 121 6.88 9.54 0.80
N HIS A 122 6.08 9.03 1.73
CA HIS A 122 6.52 8.66 3.08
C HIS A 122 7.62 7.58 3.06
N GLU A 123 7.41 6.49 2.31
CA GLU A 123 8.39 5.41 2.22
C GLU A 123 9.68 5.85 1.49
N LEU A 124 9.56 6.72 0.49
CA LEU A 124 10.72 7.31 -0.19
C LEU A 124 11.49 8.27 0.72
N THR A 125 10.80 9.04 1.56
CA THR A 125 11.45 9.93 2.54
C THR A 125 12.32 9.15 3.52
N HIS A 126 11.96 7.91 3.85
CA HIS A 126 12.80 7.01 4.64
C HIS A 126 14.15 6.66 4.01
N LEU A 127 14.32 6.84 2.70
CA LEU A 127 15.63 6.70 2.06
C LEU A 127 16.62 7.81 2.50
N LYS A 128 16.11 8.97 2.95
CA LYS A 128 16.91 10.07 3.52
C LYS A 128 16.95 10.02 5.05
N VAL A 129 15.80 9.79 5.67
CA VAL A 129 15.63 9.91 7.12
C VAL A 129 14.84 8.72 7.64
N MET A 130 15.51 7.76 8.31
CA MET A 130 14.90 6.50 8.74
C MET A 130 13.93 6.63 9.92
N ASN A 131 13.94 7.74 10.64
CA ASN A 131 13.06 8.01 11.77
C ASN A 131 12.11 9.16 11.47
N HIS A 132 10.99 9.24 12.17
CA HIS A 132 9.98 10.29 11.99
C HIS A 132 10.31 11.56 12.81
N SER A 133 11.57 12.02 12.76
CA SER A 133 12.02 13.26 13.37
C SER A 133 11.46 14.48 12.66
N ALA A 134 11.69 15.69 13.21
CA ALA A 134 11.34 16.94 12.53
C ALA A 134 11.95 17.03 11.13
N THR A 135 13.18 16.53 10.95
CA THR A 135 13.85 16.47 9.63
C THR A 135 13.04 15.64 8.64
N PHE A 136 12.48 14.50 9.05
CA PHE A 136 11.63 13.66 8.20
C PHE A 136 10.40 14.45 7.71
N TRP A 137 9.70 15.09 8.62
CA TRP A 137 8.49 15.84 8.28
C TRP A 137 8.77 17.07 7.42
N ASN A 138 9.91 17.72 7.64
CA ASN A 138 10.36 18.81 6.77
C ASN A 138 10.65 18.33 5.34
N GLU A 139 11.25 17.14 5.17
CA GLU A 139 11.44 16.55 3.83
C GLU A 139 10.09 16.14 3.20
N MET A 140 9.16 15.61 3.98
CA MET A 140 7.79 15.31 3.51
C MET A 140 7.07 16.56 3.02
N GLU A 141 7.12 17.65 3.78
CA GLU A 141 6.43 18.91 3.45
C GLU A 141 6.93 19.53 2.13
N LYS A 142 8.22 19.38 1.81
CA LYS A 142 8.78 19.84 0.52
C LYS A 142 8.22 19.07 -0.67
N VAL A 143 7.88 17.80 -0.49
CA VAL A 143 7.44 16.90 -1.56
C VAL A 143 5.92 16.92 -1.68
N MET A 144 5.23 16.97 -0.54
CA MET A 144 3.78 16.91 -0.42
C MET A 144 3.33 17.83 0.71
N PRO A 145 3.07 19.12 0.44
CA PRO A 145 2.64 20.08 1.44
C PRO A 145 1.37 19.66 2.22
N GLU A 146 0.46 18.95 1.54
CA GLU A 146 -0.82 18.45 2.08
C GLU A 146 -0.68 17.12 2.85
N TYR A 147 0.52 16.69 3.22
CA TYR A 147 0.73 15.39 3.88
C TYR A 147 -0.04 15.23 5.19
N LYS A 148 -0.33 16.34 5.89
CA LYS A 148 -1.05 16.30 7.17
C LYS A 148 -2.50 15.86 7.00
N GLU A 149 -3.16 16.36 5.94
CA GLU A 149 -4.52 16.00 5.56
C GLU A 149 -4.59 14.51 5.16
N CYS A 150 -3.65 14.07 4.32
CA CYS A 150 -3.55 12.67 3.90
C CYS A 150 -3.31 11.74 5.08
N ARG A 151 -2.43 12.13 6.00
CA ARG A 151 -2.16 11.39 7.23
C ARG A 151 -3.42 11.28 8.10
N SER A 152 -4.09 12.39 8.35
CA SER A 152 -5.33 12.43 9.15
C SER A 152 -6.42 11.56 8.51
N TRP A 153 -6.56 11.63 7.19
CA TRP A 153 -7.49 10.79 6.46
C TRP A 153 -7.20 9.29 6.66
N LEU A 154 -5.93 8.90 6.51
CA LEU A 154 -5.50 7.51 6.66
C LEU A 154 -5.69 7.00 8.10
N GLU A 155 -5.43 7.83 9.11
CA GLU A 155 -5.67 7.51 10.52
C GLU A 155 -7.16 7.25 10.80
N LYS A 156 -8.05 8.00 10.15
CA LYS A 156 -9.50 7.90 10.31
C LYS A 156 -10.11 6.73 9.54
N HIS A 157 -9.70 6.54 8.28
CA HIS A 157 -10.36 5.64 7.33
C HIS A 157 -9.55 4.38 6.99
N GLY A 158 -8.25 4.34 7.30
CA GLY A 158 -7.38 3.23 6.88
C GLY A 158 -7.87 1.85 7.34
N LYS A 159 -8.48 1.77 8.51
CA LYS A 159 -9.03 0.51 9.06
C LYS A 159 -10.19 -0.07 8.22
N GLU A 160 -10.93 0.76 7.51
CA GLU A 160 -12.03 0.33 6.65
C GLU A 160 -11.56 -0.55 5.49
N TYR A 161 -10.28 -0.44 5.12
CA TYR A 161 -9.63 -1.19 4.04
C TYR A 161 -8.86 -2.43 4.53
N GLU A 162 -8.86 -2.73 5.83
CA GLU A 162 -8.20 -3.91 6.40
C GLU A 162 -9.06 -5.19 6.34
N ILE A 163 -10.16 -5.17 5.59
CA ILE A 163 -11.26 -6.14 5.59
C ILE A 163 -10.90 -7.55 5.04
N PHE A 164 -9.68 -7.78 4.55
CA PHE A 164 -9.29 -9.07 3.96
C PHE A 164 -8.14 -9.75 4.71
#